data_75da697ea86d05c9e7071a6dcd0cd1e5
#
_entry.id   75da697ea86d05c9e7071a6dcd0cd1e5
#
_cell.length_a   1.000
_cell.length_b   1.000
_cell.length_c   1.000
_cell.angle_alpha   90.00
_cell.angle_beta   90.00
_cell.angle_gamma   90.00
#
_symmetry.space_group_name_H-M   'P 1'
#
loop_
_entity.id
_entity.type
_entity.pdbx_description
1 polymer ?
#
loop_
_entity_poly.entity_id
_entity_poly.type
_entity_poly.pdbx_seq_one_letter_code
_entity_poly.pdbx_strand_id
1 'polypeptide(L)'
;MLYGMLFFDKTPTDFIFEQMKRQLHIPLILSVMIMILCSFKADKTITIFMIGDSTMANKDISGDKQERGWGMMLCNYFDDGIVVDNHAVNGRSSKSFIDEGRWTTVYNKIKPGDYVIIQFGHNDEKADKQRHTEPGSTFDENLRKFVRETREKGGIPVLMNSVVRRNFSGSKTAVADDDLRDNSSKTLSEGDTLIDTHGAYLVS
;
A
#
# COMPACT_ATOMS: atom_id res chain seq x y z
N MET A 1 54.07 -47.41 48.67
CA MET A 1 53.81 -46.90 47.29
C MET A 1 53.05 -45.62 47.41
N LEU A 2 53.78 -44.47 47.35
CA LEU A 2 53.15 -43.12 47.37
C LEU A 2 52.91 -42.69 45.95
N TYR A 3 51.65 -42.47 45.59
CA TYR A 3 51.30 -41.76 44.37
C TYR A 3 51.24 -40.25 44.68
N GLY A 4 52.29 -39.56 44.26
CA GLY A 4 52.33 -38.09 44.32
C GLY A 4 51.44 -37.53 43.23
N MET A 5 50.36 -36.86 43.61
CA MET A 5 49.47 -36.10 42.76
C MET A 5 50.14 -34.72 42.51
N LEU A 6 50.73 -34.53 41.32
CA LEU A 6 51.28 -33.27 40.89
C LEU A 6 50.13 -32.29 40.62
N PHE A 7 49.87 -31.41 41.55
CA PHE A 7 49.07 -30.20 41.34
C PHE A 7 49.98 -29.22 40.55
N PHE A 8 49.72 -29.02 39.27
CA PHE A 8 50.28 -27.90 38.54
C PHE A 8 49.58 -26.62 39.03
N ASP A 9 50.28 -25.92 39.91
CA ASP A 9 49.83 -24.64 40.43
C ASP A 9 49.97 -23.59 39.28
N LYS A 10 48.85 -22.99 38.86
CA LYS A 10 48.83 -21.97 37.81
C LYS A 10 49.61 -20.75 38.29
N THR A 11 50.61 -20.32 37.57
CA THR A 11 51.38 -19.11 37.90
C THR A 11 50.52 -17.87 37.81
N PRO A 12 50.86 -16.81 38.58
CA PRO A 12 50.13 -15.51 38.50
C PRO A 12 50.10 -14.96 37.06
N THR A 13 51.07 -15.27 36.25
CA THR A 13 51.16 -14.88 34.85
C THR A 13 50.11 -15.61 34.00
N ASP A 14 49.80 -16.88 34.26
CA ASP A 14 48.75 -17.62 33.55
C ASP A 14 47.37 -17.06 33.83
N PHE A 15 47.11 -16.59 35.07
CA PHE A 15 45.85 -15.96 35.46
C PHE A 15 45.64 -14.64 34.75
N ILE A 16 46.69 -13.80 34.65
CA ILE A 16 46.63 -12.53 33.93
C ILE A 16 46.37 -12.72 32.43
N PHE A 17 47.04 -13.75 31.85
CA PHE A 17 46.91 -14.07 30.42
C PHE A 17 45.48 -14.56 30.08
N GLU A 18 44.89 -15.39 30.93
CA GLU A 18 43.49 -15.85 30.78
C GLU A 18 42.48 -14.71 30.97
N GLN A 19 42.73 -13.79 31.92
CA GLN A 19 41.88 -12.61 32.08
C GLN A 19 41.98 -11.65 30.87
N MET A 20 43.16 -11.44 30.33
CA MET A 20 43.35 -10.62 29.10
C MET A 20 42.66 -11.25 27.87
N LYS A 21 42.75 -12.57 27.68
CA LYS A 21 42.00 -13.26 26.63
C LYS A 21 40.48 -13.07 26.80
N ARG A 22 39.95 -13.20 28.00
CA ARG A 22 38.53 -12.99 28.30
C ARG A 22 38.08 -11.57 27.99
N GLN A 23 38.90 -10.57 28.32
CA GLN A 23 38.59 -9.15 28.00
C GLN A 23 38.59 -8.86 26.50
N LEU A 24 39.38 -9.59 25.71
CA LEU A 24 39.44 -9.39 24.25
C LEU A 24 38.34 -10.13 23.49
N HIS A 25 37.94 -11.31 23.97
CA HIS A 25 36.92 -12.15 23.33
C HIS A 25 35.48 -11.61 23.49
N ILE A 26 35.16 -11.00 24.63
CA ILE A 26 33.81 -10.47 24.90
C ILE A 26 33.43 -9.36 23.89
N PRO A 27 34.25 -8.31 23.67
CA PRO A 27 33.91 -7.26 22.69
C PRO A 27 33.90 -7.79 21.25
N LEU A 28 34.76 -8.76 20.92
CA LEU A 28 34.78 -9.37 19.60
C LEU A 28 33.49 -10.17 19.34
N ILE A 29 33.06 -10.98 20.29
CA ILE A 29 31.79 -11.75 20.20
C ILE A 29 30.60 -10.79 20.11
N LEU A 30 30.60 -9.72 20.91
CA LEU A 30 29.54 -8.72 20.89
C LEU A 30 29.48 -7.98 19.54
N SER A 31 30.64 -7.63 18.98
CA SER A 31 30.74 -6.99 17.66
C SER A 31 30.25 -7.90 16.53
N VAL A 32 30.60 -9.19 16.56
CA VAL A 32 30.12 -10.18 15.57
C VAL A 32 28.60 -10.39 15.73
N MET A 33 28.09 -10.44 16.94
CA MET A 33 26.67 -10.57 17.21
C MET A 33 25.88 -9.35 16.72
N ILE A 34 26.40 -8.14 16.93
CA ILE A 34 25.82 -6.90 16.38
C ILE A 34 25.85 -6.92 14.84
N MET A 35 26.95 -7.34 14.20
CA MET A 35 27.01 -7.47 12.74
C MET A 35 25.98 -8.48 12.20
N ILE A 36 25.79 -9.61 12.86
CA ILE A 36 24.78 -10.61 12.50
C ILE A 36 23.37 -10.03 12.65
N LEU A 37 23.07 -9.32 13.74
CA LEU A 37 21.77 -8.67 13.95
C LEU A 37 21.49 -7.55 12.92
N CYS A 38 22.51 -6.81 12.49
CA CYS A 38 22.38 -5.80 11.43
C CYS A 38 22.25 -6.40 10.03
N SER A 39 22.61 -7.68 9.83
CA SER A 39 22.53 -8.35 8.53
C SER A 39 21.14 -8.91 8.21
N PHE A 40 20.25 -9.00 9.20
CA PHE A 40 18.83 -9.34 8.98
C PHE A 40 18.08 -8.12 8.42
N LYS A 41 18.26 -7.85 7.12
CA LYS A 41 17.32 -7.05 6.35
C LYS A 41 16.07 -7.91 6.20
N ALA A 42 15.03 -7.65 7.00
CA ALA A 42 13.73 -8.21 6.71
C ALA A 42 13.31 -7.69 5.33
N ASP A 43 13.12 -8.56 4.36
CA ASP A 43 12.54 -8.19 3.07
C ASP A 43 11.18 -7.57 3.36
N LYS A 44 11.11 -6.24 3.20
CA LYS A 44 9.90 -5.49 3.50
C LYS A 44 8.91 -5.74 2.38
N THR A 45 7.93 -6.60 2.64
CA THR A 45 6.78 -6.76 1.74
C THR A 45 6.03 -5.44 1.69
N ILE A 46 5.85 -4.89 0.48
CA ILE A 46 5.07 -3.68 0.24
C ILE A 46 3.65 -4.12 -0.11
N THR A 47 2.65 -3.50 0.51
CA THR A 47 1.25 -3.72 0.17
C THR A 47 0.73 -2.57 -0.67
N ILE A 48 0.07 -2.91 -1.78
CA ILE A 48 -0.70 -1.98 -2.59
C ILE A 48 -2.19 -2.18 -2.25
N PHE A 49 -2.72 -1.31 -1.41
CA PHE A 49 -4.15 -1.25 -1.16
C PHE A 49 -4.86 -0.57 -2.32
N MET A 50 -6.00 -1.11 -2.72
CA MET A 50 -6.82 -0.52 -3.78
C MET A 50 -8.20 -0.22 -3.22
N ILE A 51 -8.63 1.03 -3.31
CA ILE A 51 -9.96 1.49 -2.92
C ILE A 51 -10.67 2.13 -4.11
N GLY A 52 -11.91 1.74 -4.34
CA GLY A 52 -12.63 2.18 -5.51
C GLY A 52 -13.98 1.50 -5.70
N ASP A 53 -14.52 1.67 -6.88
CA ASP A 53 -15.84 1.18 -7.28
C ASP A 53 -15.78 -0.12 -8.13
N SER A 54 -16.85 -0.36 -8.90
CA SER A 54 -17.01 -1.55 -9.74
C SER A 54 -16.00 -1.68 -10.86
N THR A 55 -15.37 -0.60 -11.31
CA THR A 55 -14.39 -0.65 -12.39
C THR A 55 -13.08 -1.29 -11.93
N MET A 56 -12.78 -1.17 -10.65
CA MET A 56 -11.59 -1.72 -10.00
C MET A 56 -11.86 -3.05 -9.27
N ALA A 57 -13.09 -3.26 -8.78
CA ALA A 57 -13.44 -4.34 -7.86
C ALA A 57 -13.18 -5.74 -8.41
N ASN A 58 -12.88 -6.67 -7.52
CA ASN A 58 -12.87 -8.10 -7.85
C ASN A 58 -14.26 -8.57 -8.27
N LYS A 59 -14.32 -9.34 -9.36
CA LYS A 59 -15.56 -9.90 -9.91
C LYS A 59 -15.61 -11.41 -9.71
N ASP A 60 -16.82 -11.90 -9.61
CA ASP A 60 -17.05 -13.32 -9.72
C ASP A 60 -16.79 -13.77 -11.16
N ILE A 61 -15.84 -14.68 -11.32
CA ILE A 61 -15.42 -15.23 -12.62
C ILE A 61 -15.93 -16.64 -12.86
N SER A 62 -16.87 -17.11 -12.04
CA SER A 62 -17.45 -18.44 -12.18
C SER A 62 -18.38 -18.55 -13.41
N GLY A 63 -18.35 -19.69 -14.07
CA GLY A 63 -19.13 -19.91 -15.28
C GLY A 63 -18.72 -19.00 -16.45
N ASP A 64 -19.70 -18.54 -17.21
CA ASP A 64 -19.49 -17.71 -18.41
C ASP A 64 -19.37 -16.19 -18.12
N LYS A 65 -19.21 -15.80 -16.86
CA LYS A 65 -19.08 -14.39 -16.48
C LYS A 65 -17.77 -13.79 -16.95
N GLN A 66 -17.86 -12.78 -17.82
CA GLN A 66 -16.69 -12.17 -18.44
C GLN A 66 -16.31 -10.81 -17.84
N GLU A 67 -17.15 -10.24 -16.96
CA GLU A 67 -16.86 -8.96 -16.33
C GLU A 67 -15.58 -9.04 -15.49
N ARG A 68 -14.70 -8.08 -15.67
CA ARG A 68 -13.46 -7.96 -14.89
C ARG A 68 -13.32 -6.53 -14.38
N GLY A 69 -12.92 -6.38 -13.11
CA GLY A 69 -12.38 -5.13 -12.63
C GLY A 69 -10.87 -5.09 -12.91
N TRP A 70 -10.36 -3.95 -13.34
CA TRP A 70 -8.94 -3.84 -13.68
C TRP A 70 -8.01 -4.17 -12.49
N GLY A 71 -8.48 -3.91 -11.26
CA GLY A 71 -7.73 -4.23 -10.05
C GLY A 71 -7.47 -5.72 -9.84
N MET A 72 -8.29 -6.60 -10.43
CA MET A 72 -8.06 -8.06 -10.38
C MET A 72 -6.78 -8.47 -11.11
N MET A 73 -6.36 -7.68 -12.10
CA MET A 73 -5.24 -8.02 -12.97
C MET A 73 -3.92 -7.42 -12.47
N LEU A 74 -3.98 -6.45 -11.57
CA LEU A 74 -2.82 -5.70 -11.15
C LEU A 74 -1.73 -6.57 -10.49
N CYS A 75 -2.13 -7.58 -9.73
CA CYS A 75 -1.20 -8.52 -9.09
C CYS A 75 -0.29 -9.27 -10.07
N ASN A 76 -0.71 -9.42 -11.34
CA ASN A 76 0.08 -10.14 -12.36
C ASN A 76 1.29 -9.34 -12.87
N TYR A 77 1.42 -8.09 -12.49
CA TYR A 77 2.48 -7.18 -12.94
C TYR A 77 3.56 -6.94 -11.89
N PHE A 78 3.50 -7.64 -10.76
CA PHE A 78 4.46 -7.50 -9.67
C PHE A 78 5.08 -8.83 -9.28
N ASP A 79 6.31 -8.78 -8.77
CA ASP A 79 7.05 -9.92 -8.22
C ASP A 79 6.68 -10.20 -6.75
N ASP A 80 7.20 -11.27 -6.18
CA ASP A 80 6.86 -11.81 -4.85
C ASP A 80 6.99 -10.83 -3.66
N GLY A 81 7.70 -9.72 -3.83
CA GLY A 81 7.87 -8.69 -2.78
C GLY A 81 6.68 -7.74 -2.62
N ILE A 82 5.66 -7.82 -3.50
CA ILE A 82 4.52 -6.90 -3.52
C ILE A 82 3.20 -7.67 -3.40
N VAL A 83 2.37 -7.24 -2.46
CA VAL A 83 1.02 -7.77 -2.24
C VAL A 83 -0.01 -6.75 -2.72
N VAL A 84 -0.93 -7.16 -3.59
CA VAL A 84 -2.09 -6.34 -3.99
C VAL A 84 -3.30 -6.73 -3.14
N ASP A 85 -3.77 -5.82 -2.28
CA ASP A 85 -4.96 -6.01 -1.43
C ASP A 85 -6.11 -5.12 -1.95
N ASN A 86 -6.97 -5.71 -2.80
CA ASN A 86 -8.03 -4.99 -3.48
C ASN A 86 -9.31 -4.95 -2.63
N HIS A 87 -9.59 -3.77 -2.07
CA HIS A 87 -10.77 -3.45 -1.28
C HIS A 87 -11.88 -2.75 -2.08
N ALA A 88 -11.72 -2.53 -3.38
CA ALA A 88 -12.74 -1.92 -4.22
C ALA A 88 -14.03 -2.76 -4.24
N VAL A 89 -15.19 -2.10 -4.23
CA VAL A 89 -16.50 -2.77 -4.15
C VAL A 89 -17.49 -2.17 -5.15
N ASN A 90 -18.22 -3.05 -5.83
CA ASN A 90 -19.27 -2.65 -6.78
C ASN A 90 -20.25 -1.65 -6.17
N GLY A 91 -20.54 -0.57 -6.90
CA GLY A 91 -21.57 0.39 -6.55
C GLY A 91 -21.22 1.36 -5.43
N ARG A 92 -19.96 1.40 -4.96
CA ARG A 92 -19.54 2.34 -3.91
C ARG A 92 -19.02 3.63 -4.49
N SER A 93 -19.48 4.73 -3.91
CA SER A 93 -18.89 6.06 -4.05
C SER A 93 -17.84 6.31 -2.97
N SER A 94 -17.09 7.39 -3.08
CA SER A 94 -16.15 7.82 -2.03
C SER A 94 -16.87 7.95 -0.68
N LYS A 95 -18.09 8.55 -0.69
CA LYS A 95 -18.94 8.71 0.47
C LYS A 95 -19.38 7.39 1.10
N SER A 96 -20.01 6.50 0.31
CA SER A 96 -20.51 5.24 0.84
C SER A 96 -19.37 4.30 1.30
N PHE A 97 -18.20 4.39 0.68
CA PHE A 97 -17.01 3.66 1.12
C PHE A 97 -16.56 4.11 2.53
N ILE A 98 -16.66 5.40 2.83
CA ILE A 98 -16.38 5.94 4.17
C ILE A 98 -17.49 5.54 5.14
N ASP A 99 -18.76 5.80 4.80
CA ASP A 99 -19.91 5.61 5.68
C ASP A 99 -20.10 4.15 6.11
N GLU A 100 -19.76 3.19 5.24
CA GLU A 100 -19.80 1.74 5.53
C GLU A 100 -18.58 1.26 6.35
N GLY A 101 -17.67 2.13 6.75
CA GLY A 101 -16.47 1.78 7.52
C GLY A 101 -15.39 1.02 6.71
N ARG A 102 -15.54 0.93 5.38
CA ARG A 102 -14.59 0.24 4.50
C ARG A 102 -13.24 0.92 4.50
N TRP A 103 -13.24 2.25 4.45
CA TRP A 103 -12.00 3.01 4.57
C TRP A 103 -11.27 2.74 5.88
N THR A 104 -11.98 2.72 7.01
CA THR A 104 -11.39 2.42 8.31
C THR A 104 -10.69 1.07 8.33
N THR A 105 -11.26 0.07 7.65
CA THR A 105 -10.65 -1.26 7.52
C THR A 105 -9.30 -1.20 6.80
N VAL A 106 -9.21 -0.43 5.70
CA VAL A 106 -7.96 -0.25 4.94
C VAL A 106 -6.97 0.57 5.76
N TYR A 107 -7.40 1.72 6.28
CA TYR A 107 -6.59 2.63 7.08
C TYR A 107 -5.84 1.92 8.22
N ASN A 108 -6.51 1.02 8.92
CA ASN A 108 -5.90 0.27 10.02
C ASN A 108 -4.82 -0.73 9.59
N LYS A 109 -4.79 -1.11 8.32
CA LYS A 109 -3.80 -2.05 7.77
C LYS A 109 -2.55 -1.35 7.22
N ILE A 110 -2.66 -0.09 6.81
CA ILE A 110 -1.58 0.67 6.16
C ILE A 110 -0.36 0.75 7.07
N LYS A 111 0.81 0.47 6.50
CA LYS A 111 2.13 0.58 7.12
C LYS A 111 3.00 1.56 6.34
N PRO A 112 4.05 2.12 6.95
CA PRO A 112 4.97 3.02 6.25
C PRO A 112 5.57 2.38 5.00
N GLY A 113 5.41 3.04 3.85
CA GLY A 113 5.87 2.62 2.53
C GLY A 113 4.90 1.75 1.74
N ASP A 114 3.70 1.44 2.28
CA ASP A 114 2.62 0.85 1.50
C ASP A 114 2.02 1.90 0.55
N TYR A 115 1.39 1.44 -0.52
CA TYR A 115 0.67 2.29 -1.47
C TYR A 115 -0.84 2.18 -1.28
N VAL A 116 -1.55 3.27 -1.53
CA VAL A 116 -3.02 3.25 -1.59
C VAL A 116 -3.46 3.86 -2.91
N ILE A 117 -3.99 3.03 -3.81
CA ILE A 117 -4.58 3.46 -5.08
C ILE A 117 -6.05 3.81 -4.83
N ILE A 118 -6.43 5.03 -5.18
CA ILE A 118 -7.74 5.64 -4.90
C ILE A 118 -8.41 5.98 -6.21
N GLN A 119 -9.57 5.35 -6.52
CA GLN A 119 -10.33 5.64 -7.74
C GLN A 119 -11.83 5.60 -7.47
N PHE A 120 -12.47 6.77 -7.49
CA PHE A 120 -13.91 6.95 -7.33
C PHE A 120 -14.44 7.95 -8.38
N GLY A 121 -15.76 8.08 -8.49
CA GLY A 121 -16.46 9.02 -9.33
C GLY A 121 -17.81 8.50 -9.84
N HIS A 122 -17.83 7.35 -10.53
CA HIS A 122 -19.03 6.82 -11.20
C HIS A 122 -20.25 6.64 -10.30
N ASN A 123 -20.07 6.43 -9.01
CA ASN A 123 -21.17 6.32 -8.06
C ASN A 123 -21.38 7.60 -7.28
N ASP A 124 -20.38 8.46 -7.21
CA ASP A 124 -20.44 9.77 -6.57
C ASP A 124 -21.40 10.70 -7.32
N GLU A 125 -21.50 10.59 -8.64
CA GLU A 125 -22.47 11.33 -9.50
C GLU A 125 -23.91 10.83 -9.40
N LYS A 126 -24.19 9.68 -8.76
CA LYS A 126 -25.53 9.15 -8.62
C LYS A 126 -26.39 10.07 -7.74
N ALA A 127 -27.64 10.30 -8.16
CA ALA A 127 -28.56 11.21 -7.46
C ALA A 127 -29.05 10.68 -6.09
N ASP A 128 -28.78 9.44 -5.74
CA ASP A 128 -29.19 8.87 -4.46
C ASP A 128 -28.34 9.37 -3.29
N LYS A 129 -28.99 9.71 -2.20
CA LYS A 129 -28.39 10.32 -1.00
C LYS A 129 -27.24 9.48 -0.39
N GLN A 130 -27.26 8.19 -0.57
CA GLN A 130 -26.26 7.30 0.03
C GLN A 130 -24.91 7.39 -0.69
N ARG A 131 -24.91 7.73 -1.97
CA ARG A 131 -23.70 7.73 -2.80
C ARG A 131 -23.28 9.11 -3.27
N HIS A 132 -24.25 10.01 -3.42
CA HIS A 132 -24.01 11.32 -4.02
C HIS A 132 -22.99 12.15 -3.26
N THR A 133 -22.09 12.76 -4.03
CA THR A 133 -21.15 13.80 -3.58
C THR A 133 -21.12 14.93 -4.59
N GLU A 134 -20.85 16.15 -4.14
CA GLU A 134 -20.75 17.33 -4.99
C GLU A 134 -19.30 17.57 -5.42
N PRO A 135 -19.05 17.73 -6.73
CA PRO A 135 -17.75 18.16 -7.25
C PRO A 135 -17.33 19.51 -6.65
N GLY A 136 -16.06 19.66 -6.34
CA GLY A 136 -15.52 20.89 -5.74
C GLY A 136 -15.79 21.07 -4.25
N SER A 137 -16.55 20.15 -3.62
CA SER A 137 -16.83 20.18 -2.17
C SER A 137 -16.72 18.79 -1.56
N THR A 138 -17.81 18.07 -1.34
CA THR A 138 -17.83 16.81 -0.58
C THR A 138 -17.06 15.68 -1.27
N PHE A 139 -17.00 15.62 -2.62
CA PHE A 139 -16.15 14.68 -3.33
C PHE A 139 -14.67 14.93 -3.03
N ASP A 140 -14.26 16.18 -3.18
CA ASP A 140 -12.86 16.58 -2.92
C ASP A 140 -12.47 16.39 -1.47
N GLU A 141 -13.36 16.66 -0.53
CA GLU A 141 -13.14 16.44 0.90
C GLU A 141 -12.87 14.95 1.19
N ASN A 142 -13.65 14.05 0.58
CA ASN A 142 -13.45 12.61 0.71
C ASN A 142 -12.09 12.16 0.14
N LEU A 143 -11.71 12.66 -1.06
CA LEU A 143 -10.42 12.35 -1.66
C LEU A 143 -9.27 12.88 -0.80
N ARG A 144 -9.36 14.14 -0.32
CA ARG A 144 -8.38 14.72 0.59
C ARG A 144 -8.25 13.93 1.90
N LYS A 145 -9.36 13.40 2.41
CA LYS A 145 -9.35 12.53 3.59
C LYS A 145 -8.52 11.28 3.32
N PHE A 146 -8.76 10.57 2.23
CA PHE A 146 -8.01 9.36 1.88
C PHE A 146 -6.51 9.65 1.73
N VAL A 147 -6.16 10.73 1.02
CA VAL A 147 -4.76 11.15 0.81
C VAL A 147 -4.08 11.49 2.13
N ARG A 148 -4.70 12.36 2.94
CA ARG A 148 -4.15 12.79 4.22
C ARG A 148 -3.94 11.60 5.17
N GLU A 149 -4.96 10.78 5.36
CA GLU A 149 -4.92 9.65 6.30
C GLU A 149 -3.96 8.54 5.83
N THR A 150 -3.81 8.33 4.51
CA THR A 150 -2.75 7.47 3.97
C THR A 150 -1.37 7.97 4.38
N ARG A 151 -1.11 9.27 4.24
CA ARG A 151 0.16 9.90 4.62
C ARG A 151 0.42 9.87 6.12
N GLU A 152 -0.61 10.05 6.94
CA GLU A 152 -0.51 9.93 8.41
C GLU A 152 0.02 8.55 8.84
N LYS A 153 -0.28 7.51 8.06
CA LYS A 153 0.26 6.15 8.26
C LYS A 153 1.65 5.92 7.64
N GLY A 154 2.22 6.93 6.98
CA GLY A 154 3.46 6.80 6.22
C GLY A 154 3.29 6.04 4.90
N GLY A 155 2.06 5.86 4.44
CA GLY A 155 1.73 5.29 3.13
C GLY A 155 1.84 6.33 2.02
N ILE A 156 1.85 5.86 0.79
CA ILE A 156 1.97 6.66 -0.44
C ILE A 156 0.62 6.64 -1.16
N PRO A 157 -0.15 7.73 -1.17
CA PRO A 157 -1.40 7.78 -1.92
C PRO A 157 -1.13 7.92 -3.42
N VAL A 158 -1.89 7.19 -4.23
CA VAL A 158 -1.93 7.29 -5.69
C VAL A 158 -3.37 7.58 -6.08
N LEU A 159 -3.64 8.81 -6.49
CA LEU A 159 -4.97 9.23 -6.91
C LEU A 159 -5.14 8.97 -8.41
N MET A 160 -6.24 8.34 -8.77
CA MET A 160 -6.63 8.08 -10.15
C MET A 160 -7.96 8.76 -10.44
N ASN A 161 -8.10 9.36 -11.62
CA ASN A 161 -9.41 9.82 -12.07
C ASN A 161 -10.32 8.62 -12.42
N SER A 162 -11.62 8.87 -12.49
CA SER A 162 -12.59 7.84 -12.86
C SER A 162 -12.37 7.37 -14.31
N VAL A 163 -12.67 6.10 -14.55
CA VAL A 163 -12.62 5.52 -15.91
C VAL A 163 -13.65 6.17 -16.81
N VAL A 164 -13.29 6.49 -18.05
CA VAL A 164 -14.21 7.06 -19.05
C VAL A 164 -15.34 6.07 -19.37
N ARG A 165 -16.58 6.52 -19.34
CA ARG A 165 -17.71 5.73 -19.84
C ARG A 165 -17.75 5.75 -21.37
N ARG A 166 -18.15 4.64 -21.97
CA ARG A 166 -18.36 4.53 -23.43
C ARG A 166 -19.68 5.18 -23.86
N ASN A 167 -19.88 6.45 -23.51
CA ASN A 167 -20.99 7.24 -24.00
C ASN A 167 -20.55 8.00 -25.23
N PHE A 168 -21.21 7.77 -26.37
CA PHE A 168 -20.92 8.45 -27.63
C PHE A 168 -22.07 9.40 -27.95
N SER A 169 -21.79 10.68 -28.07
CA SER A 169 -22.73 11.71 -28.46
C SER A 169 -22.47 12.10 -29.91
N GLY A 170 -23.14 11.46 -30.87
CA GLY A 170 -23.16 11.86 -32.28
C GLY A 170 -21.83 11.95 -33.04
N SER A 171 -20.72 11.94 -32.36
CA SER A 171 -19.34 11.83 -32.84
C SER A 171 -18.71 10.58 -32.28
N LYS A 172 -17.66 10.09 -32.90
CA LYS A 172 -16.93 8.89 -32.44
C LYS A 172 -16.13 9.12 -31.15
N THR A 173 -16.33 10.22 -30.46
CA THR A 173 -15.59 10.60 -29.25
C THR A 173 -16.38 10.17 -28.01
N ALA A 174 -15.77 9.44 -27.11
CA ALA A 174 -16.36 9.13 -25.80
C ALA A 174 -16.54 10.42 -25.00
N VAL A 175 -17.76 10.66 -24.51
CA VAL A 175 -18.05 11.76 -23.60
C VAL A 175 -17.67 11.31 -22.21
N ALA A 176 -16.69 11.95 -21.61
CA ALA A 176 -16.32 11.73 -20.23
C ALA A 176 -17.23 12.53 -19.30
N ASP A 177 -17.42 12.01 -18.11
CA ASP A 177 -17.97 12.75 -16.98
C ASP A 177 -16.87 13.68 -16.46
N ASP A 178 -16.83 14.91 -17.00
CA ASP A 178 -15.65 15.77 -16.84
C ASP A 178 -15.51 16.37 -15.45
N ASP A 179 -16.62 16.66 -14.76
CA ASP A 179 -16.59 17.41 -13.49
C ASP A 179 -15.87 16.68 -12.34
N LEU A 180 -16.15 15.41 -12.11
CA LEU A 180 -15.48 14.65 -11.04
C LEU A 180 -14.05 14.28 -11.39
N ARG A 181 -13.74 14.13 -12.68
CA ARG A 181 -12.38 13.87 -13.15
C ARG A 181 -11.49 15.08 -12.94
N ASP A 182 -11.96 16.25 -13.34
CA ASP A 182 -11.26 17.51 -13.13
C ASP A 182 -10.99 17.77 -11.65
N ASN A 183 -11.95 17.44 -10.78
CA ASN A 183 -11.79 17.62 -9.34
C ASN A 183 -10.79 16.64 -8.72
N SER A 184 -10.66 15.42 -9.23
CA SER A 184 -9.58 14.52 -8.82
C SER A 184 -8.21 15.15 -9.05
N SER A 185 -8.03 15.80 -10.22
CA SER A 185 -6.79 16.53 -10.53
C SER A 185 -6.56 17.73 -9.62
N LYS A 186 -7.61 18.49 -9.30
CA LYS A 186 -7.54 19.68 -8.43
C LYS A 186 -7.31 19.35 -6.95
N THR A 187 -7.63 18.12 -6.53
CA THR A 187 -7.44 17.68 -5.14
C THR A 187 -5.95 17.43 -4.81
N LEU A 188 -5.13 17.30 -5.83
CA LEU A 188 -3.70 17.05 -5.67
C LEU A 188 -2.99 18.27 -5.09
N SER A 189 -2.06 18.00 -4.19
CA SER A 189 -1.06 18.95 -3.73
C SER A 189 0.30 18.59 -4.32
N GLU A 190 1.27 19.48 -4.17
CA GLU A 190 2.64 19.23 -4.61
C GLU A 190 3.18 17.92 -3.99
N GLY A 191 3.67 17.02 -4.83
CA GLY A 191 4.17 15.70 -4.42
C GLY A 191 3.13 14.56 -4.46
N ASP A 192 1.88 14.82 -4.84
CA ASP A 192 0.88 13.78 -5.08
C ASP A 192 1.08 13.14 -6.47
N THR A 193 0.71 11.88 -6.57
CA THR A 193 0.71 11.15 -7.85
C THR A 193 -0.72 11.03 -8.36
N LEU A 194 -0.99 11.62 -9.52
CA LEU A 194 -2.22 11.39 -10.29
C LEU A 194 -1.88 10.50 -11.48
N ILE A 195 -2.60 9.41 -11.62
CA ILE A 195 -2.58 8.60 -12.83
C ILE A 195 -3.82 8.94 -13.65
N ASP A 196 -3.61 9.63 -14.79
CA ASP A 196 -4.69 9.89 -15.73
C ASP A 196 -5.02 8.61 -16.50
N THR A 197 -6.21 8.10 -16.31
CA THR A 197 -6.72 6.91 -16.99
C THR A 197 -7.24 7.21 -18.40
N HIS A 198 -7.23 8.48 -18.83
CA HIS A 198 -7.63 8.87 -20.18
C HIS A 198 -6.77 8.21 -21.27
N GLY A 199 -5.46 8.15 -21.06
CA GLY A 199 -4.53 7.59 -22.03
C GLY A 199 -4.66 6.07 -22.23
N ALA A 200 -5.18 5.35 -21.25
CA ALA A 200 -5.32 3.89 -21.32
C ALA A 200 -6.43 3.40 -22.26
N TYR A 201 -7.38 4.29 -22.63
CA TYR A 201 -8.49 3.97 -23.53
C TYR A 201 -8.30 4.45 -24.98
N LEU A 202 -7.29 5.27 -25.23
CA LEU A 202 -6.99 5.74 -26.58
C LEU A 202 -6.13 4.77 -27.41
N VAL A 203 -5.65 3.69 -26.78
CA VAL A 203 -4.70 2.73 -27.38
C VAL A 203 -5.31 1.34 -27.59
N SER A 204 -6.57 1.13 -27.28
CA SER A 204 -7.26 -0.16 -27.47
C SER A 204 -8.36 -0.12 -28.54
#